data_8fa1e72acc490c2c2712801a41a87a53
#
_entry.id   8fa1e72acc490c2c2712801a41a87a53
#
_cell.length_a   1.000
_cell.length_b   1.000
_cell.length_c   1.000
_cell.angle_alpha   90.00
_cell.angle_beta   90.00
_cell.angle_gamma   90.00
#
_symmetry.space_group_name_H-M   'P 1'
#
loop_
_entity.id
_entity.type
_entity.pdbx_description
1 polymer ?
#
loop_
_entity_poly.entity_id
_entity_poly.type
_entity_poly.pdbx_seq_one_letter_code
_entity_poly.pdbx_strand_id
1 'polypeptide(L)'
;MPPGAGGRLSRARAAGGLLRDPTAYFARRRRALGETFVVDAAGHRLLCVFSAEGVRSLYGFAEHEASFGLATFELIRRKVPEDLFAGRRNTPHDLFGRQETERYLGSLEEAMTIEIEELGSEGQFEVFSEARRLGHRLGLGSWAGVEAASETYLRRLVPLFDRLDGSEAFVRPGRTLLTTATGKVLERRAMHGIERVIAEIWAGRRSGGEERDDFLAQLYRSFDDIAPGERDVQVARDLILIHMGSQSNLYAALAWTLVNLLLDDDVMARVRAGEDGLLERCAYESIRMAQRSITLRQVLRPVELDDGNRTYTVDPGVMITTMLSVTNTTAADGLDHFDPAHYQGRRLAPSVVLPTKELVSTFGHGIHTCPAQRFSISAIVIAVRRLLAQFDFEARFTDARPRSRQIGGVARAEEPCVVAYRSRS
;
A
#
# COMPACT_ATOMS: atom_id res chain seq x y z
N MET A 1 -0.52 -24.13 22.99
CA MET A 1 -1.38 -23.28 22.13
C MET A 1 -2.09 -22.24 22.97
N PRO A 2 -2.11 -20.96 22.57
CA PRO A 2 -2.86 -19.93 23.25
C PRO A 2 -4.38 -20.15 23.12
N PRO A 3 -5.22 -19.42 23.91
CA PRO A 3 -6.66 -19.55 23.87
C PRO A 3 -7.21 -19.28 22.46
N GLY A 4 -8.09 -20.12 21.97
CA GLY A 4 -8.65 -20.03 20.63
C GLY A 4 -10.15 -20.28 20.61
N ALA A 5 -10.83 -19.68 19.65
CA ALA A 5 -12.25 -19.94 19.41
C ALA A 5 -12.39 -21.27 18.64
N GLY A 6 -12.60 -22.37 19.35
CA GLY A 6 -12.85 -23.69 18.75
C GLY A 6 -14.31 -23.92 18.37
N GLY A 7 -14.56 -24.62 17.22
CA GLY A 7 -15.86 -25.09 16.77
C GLY A 7 -16.38 -24.47 15.46
N ARG A 8 -17.24 -25.20 14.71
CA ARG A 8 -17.79 -24.76 13.40
C ARG A 8 -18.58 -23.44 13.46
N LEU A 9 -19.39 -23.24 14.51
CA LEU A 9 -20.14 -22.00 14.73
C LEU A 9 -19.23 -20.80 15.04
N SER A 10 -18.09 -21.03 15.71
CA SER A 10 -17.08 -20.02 15.98
C SER A 10 -16.38 -19.57 14.68
N ARG A 11 -16.11 -20.49 13.76
CA ARG A 11 -15.51 -20.18 12.44
C ARG A 11 -16.43 -19.32 11.56
N ALA A 12 -17.73 -19.63 11.51
CA ALA A 12 -18.70 -18.84 10.76
C ALA A 12 -18.86 -17.42 11.33
N ARG A 13 -18.91 -17.28 12.66
CA ARG A 13 -18.95 -15.97 13.33
C ARG A 13 -17.65 -15.18 13.15
N ALA A 14 -16.50 -15.87 13.16
CA ALA A 14 -15.21 -15.26 12.88
C ALA A 14 -15.15 -14.70 11.45
N ALA A 15 -15.58 -15.49 10.46
CA ALA A 15 -15.63 -15.05 9.07
C ALA A 15 -16.56 -13.84 8.88
N GLY A 16 -17.74 -13.84 9.48
CA GLY A 16 -18.68 -12.71 9.43
C GLY A 16 -18.12 -11.43 10.06
N GLY A 17 -17.43 -11.55 11.20
CA GLY A 17 -16.79 -10.43 11.88
C GLY A 17 -15.63 -9.83 11.07
N LEU A 18 -14.76 -10.69 10.53
CA LEU A 18 -13.63 -10.29 9.69
C LEU A 18 -14.08 -9.61 8.39
N LEU A 19 -15.19 -10.07 7.78
CA LEU A 19 -15.71 -9.48 6.55
C LEU A 19 -16.41 -8.13 6.78
N ARG A 20 -16.92 -7.88 7.99
CA ARG A 20 -17.69 -6.68 8.32
C ARG A 20 -16.78 -5.54 8.82
N ASP A 21 -15.93 -5.84 9.79
CA ASP A 21 -15.00 -4.89 10.40
C ASP A 21 -13.87 -5.67 11.07
N PRO A 22 -12.78 -5.93 10.35
CA PRO A 22 -11.63 -6.67 10.86
C PRO A 22 -10.95 -5.97 12.03
N THR A 23 -10.82 -4.64 12.00
CA THR A 23 -10.20 -3.87 13.10
C THR A 23 -10.98 -4.06 14.40
N ALA A 24 -12.28 -3.81 14.38
CA ALA A 24 -13.13 -4.01 15.55
C ALA A 24 -13.20 -5.49 15.97
N TYR A 25 -13.14 -6.43 15.01
CA TYR A 25 -13.08 -7.86 15.32
C TYR A 25 -11.84 -8.22 16.13
N PHE A 26 -10.64 -7.86 15.66
CA PHE A 26 -9.39 -8.13 16.37
C PHE A 26 -9.30 -7.38 17.71
N ALA A 27 -9.72 -6.12 17.76
CA ALA A 27 -9.75 -5.35 19.01
C ALA A 27 -10.67 -5.99 20.07
N ARG A 28 -11.86 -6.50 19.67
CA ARG A 28 -12.75 -7.23 20.60
C ARG A 28 -12.14 -8.56 21.06
N ARG A 29 -11.50 -9.30 20.15
CA ARG A 29 -10.84 -10.56 20.50
C ARG A 29 -9.68 -10.35 21.46
N ARG A 30 -8.85 -9.33 21.21
CA ARG A 30 -7.76 -8.92 22.10
C ARG A 30 -8.28 -8.65 23.53
N ARG A 31 -9.36 -7.86 23.66
CA ARG A 31 -9.96 -7.58 24.98
C ARG A 31 -10.52 -8.83 25.68
N ALA A 32 -11.06 -9.78 24.93
CA ALA A 32 -11.69 -10.97 25.50
C ALA A 32 -10.72 -12.12 25.79
N LEU A 33 -9.64 -12.26 25.02
CA LEU A 33 -8.73 -13.40 25.05
C LEU A 33 -7.30 -13.05 25.50
N GLY A 34 -6.97 -11.75 25.63
CA GLY A 34 -5.63 -11.27 25.92
C GLY A 34 -4.83 -10.93 24.66
N GLU A 35 -3.55 -10.65 24.85
CA GLU A 35 -2.64 -10.13 23.81
C GLU A 35 -2.25 -11.20 22.78
N THR A 36 -2.40 -12.50 23.10
CA THR A 36 -2.02 -13.61 22.23
C THR A 36 -3.17 -14.62 22.15
N PHE A 37 -3.69 -14.85 20.94
CA PHE A 37 -4.82 -15.76 20.74
C PHE A 37 -4.82 -16.35 19.32
N VAL A 38 -5.61 -17.42 19.11
CA VAL A 38 -5.74 -18.10 17.82
C VAL A 38 -7.09 -17.81 17.18
N VAL A 39 -7.08 -17.55 15.86
CA VAL A 39 -8.28 -17.43 15.00
C VAL A 39 -8.12 -18.35 13.80
N ASP A 40 -9.14 -19.15 13.53
CA ASP A 40 -9.24 -19.90 12.26
C ASP A 40 -10.01 -19.05 11.23
N ALA A 41 -9.34 -18.62 10.17
CA ALA A 41 -9.92 -17.76 9.13
C ALA A 41 -9.41 -18.13 7.74
N ALA A 42 -10.30 -18.11 6.74
CA ALA A 42 -9.98 -18.34 5.32
C ALA A 42 -9.15 -19.64 5.04
N GLY A 43 -9.36 -20.66 5.84
CA GLY A 43 -8.64 -21.96 5.74
C GLY A 43 -7.26 -21.96 6.41
N HIS A 44 -6.88 -20.88 7.07
CA HIS A 44 -5.62 -20.74 7.81
C HIS A 44 -5.85 -20.63 9.32
N ARG A 45 -4.89 -21.12 10.08
CA ARG A 45 -4.79 -20.87 11.51
C ARG A 45 -3.90 -19.66 11.74
N LEU A 46 -4.47 -18.59 12.31
CA LEU A 46 -3.79 -17.34 12.60
C LEU A 46 -3.46 -17.27 14.09
N LEU A 47 -2.19 -17.24 14.44
CA LEU A 47 -1.71 -16.89 15.77
C LEU A 47 -1.55 -15.36 15.82
N CYS A 48 -2.49 -14.71 16.50
CA CYS A 48 -2.54 -13.25 16.61
C CYS A 48 -1.74 -12.78 17.81
N VAL A 49 -0.84 -11.82 17.64
CA VAL A 49 0.01 -11.24 18.68
C VAL A 49 -0.10 -9.72 18.70
N PHE A 50 -0.28 -9.16 19.90
CA PHE A 50 -0.45 -7.71 20.11
C PHE A 50 0.42 -7.19 21.25
N SER A 51 1.06 -8.06 22.06
CA SER A 51 2.04 -7.67 23.05
C SER A 51 3.32 -7.13 22.41
N ALA A 52 4.09 -6.34 23.14
CA ALA A 52 5.34 -5.77 22.66
C ALA A 52 6.35 -6.86 22.25
N GLU A 53 6.52 -7.86 23.10
CA GLU A 53 7.43 -8.99 22.88
C GLU A 53 6.94 -9.88 21.72
N GLY A 54 5.62 -10.16 21.66
CA GLY A 54 5.03 -10.96 20.59
C GLY A 54 5.17 -10.30 19.22
N VAL A 55 4.97 -8.98 19.13
CA VAL A 55 5.16 -8.23 17.88
C VAL A 55 6.66 -8.13 17.53
N ARG A 56 7.54 -7.95 18.52
CA ARG A 56 8.99 -8.01 18.31
C ARG A 56 9.43 -9.37 17.79
N SER A 57 8.95 -10.47 18.39
CA SER A 57 9.20 -11.84 17.93
C SER A 57 8.73 -12.04 16.49
N LEU A 58 7.51 -11.58 16.16
CA LEU A 58 6.96 -11.62 14.79
C LEU A 58 7.91 -11.00 13.77
N TYR A 59 8.43 -9.80 14.05
CA TYR A 59 9.35 -9.10 13.12
C TYR A 59 10.77 -9.69 13.14
N GLY A 60 11.16 -10.37 14.21
CA GLY A 60 12.50 -10.94 14.42
C GLY A 60 12.77 -12.25 13.68
N PHE A 61 11.73 -13.02 13.28
CA PHE A 61 11.94 -14.30 12.61
C PHE A 61 12.67 -14.12 11.27
N ALA A 62 13.59 -15.03 10.98
CA ALA A 62 14.21 -15.12 9.66
C ALA A 62 13.21 -15.66 8.62
N GLU A 63 13.40 -15.30 7.34
CA GLU A 63 12.50 -15.74 6.24
C GLU A 63 12.40 -17.25 6.10
N HIS A 64 13.49 -17.99 6.38
CA HIS A 64 13.51 -19.44 6.33
C HIS A 64 12.88 -20.12 7.54
N GLU A 65 12.50 -19.36 8.55
CA GLU A 65 11.81 -19.83 9.76
C GLU A 65 10.30 -19.54 9.67
N ALA A 66 9.98 -18.27 9.43
CA ALA A 66 8.62 -17.80 9.22
C ALA A 66 8.60 -16.73 8.10
N SER A 67 8.10 -17.09 6.94
CA SER A 67 8.20 -16.29 5.72
C SER A 67 7.06 -15.29 5.57
N PHE A 68 7.41 -14.02 5.46
CA PHE A 68 6.51 -12.95 5.01
C PHE A 68 6.28 -13.04 3.50
N GLY A 69 7.36 -13.31 2.74
CA GLY A 69 7.28 -13.42 1.27
C GLY A 69 6.30 -14.51 0.84
N LEU A 70 6.39 -15.70 1.42
CA LEU A 70 5.48 -16.79 1.10
C LEU A 70 4.04 -16.49 1.52
N ALA A 71 3.82 -15.93 2.72
CA ALA A 71 2.48 -15.53 3.17
C ALA A 71 1.84 -14.52 2.21
N THR A 72 2.61 -13.52 1.76
CA THR A 72 2.16 -12.50 0.81
C THR A 72 1.88 -13.13 -0.57
N PHE A 73 2.78 -13.98 -1.07
CA PHE A 73 2.61 -14.68 -2.32
C PHE A 73 1.33 -15.54 -2.34
N GLU A 74 1.06 -16.30 -1.27
CA GLU A 74 -0.15 -17.12 -1.13
C GLU A 74 -1.44 -16.28 -1.20
N LEU A 75 -1.42 -15.04 -0.73
CA LEU A 75 -2.54 -14.13 -0.84
C LEU A 75 -2.72 -13.58 -2.27
N ILE A 76 -1.62 -13.14 -2.88
CA ILE A 76 -1.63 -12.51 -4.21
C ILE A 76 -1.95 -13.53 -5.30
N ARG A 77 -1.36 -14.73 -5.26
CA ARG A 77 -1.55 -15.77 -6.28
C ARG A 77 -3.00 -16.23 -6.41
N ARG A 78 -3.84 -16.03 -5.40
CA ARG A 78 -5.27 -16.36 -5.49
C ARG A 78 -6.01 -15.49 -6.51
N LYS A 79 -5.48 -14.32 -6.81
CA LYS A 79 -6.12 -13.33 -7.67
C LYS A 79 -5.44 -13.15 -9.00
N VAL A 80 -4.12 -13.08 -9.05
CA VAL A 80 -3.37 -12.85 -10.28
C VAL A 80 -2.97 -14.17 -10.95
N PRO A 81 -2.74 -14.19 -12.29
CA PRO A 81 -2.20 -15.34 -12.99
C PRO A 81 -0.83 -15.77 -12.44
N GLU A 82 -0.57 -17.07 -12.37
CA GLU A 82 0.72 -17.58 -11.87
C GLU A 82 1.88 -17.22 -12.79
N ASP A 83 1.62 -17.09 -14.08
CA ASP A 83 2.59 -16.68 -15.11
C ASP A 83 3.21 -15.30 -14.78
N LEU A 84 2.52 -14.45 -14.03
CA LEU A 84 3.06 -13.15 -13.57
C LEU A 84 4.37 -13.31 -12.78
N PHE A 85 4.52 -14.42 -12.07
CA PHE A 85 5.70 -14.73 -11.25
C PHE A 85 6.75 -15.56 -11.97
N ALA A 86 6.47 -16.00 -13.21
CA ALA A 86 7.40 -16.82 -13.97
C ALA A 86 8.56 -16.00 -14.55
N GLY A 87 9.76 -16.64 -14.63
CA GLY A 87 10.97 -16.01 -15.13
C GLY A 87 11.79 -15.28 -14.05
N ARG A 88 12.83 -14.57 -14.49
CA ARG A 88 13.67 -13.75 -13.61
C ARG A 88 12.90 -12.50 -13.18
N ARG A 89 13.10 -12.05 -11.94
CA ARG A 89 12.52 -10.83 -11.40
C ARG A 89 13.61 -9.97 -10.74
N ASN A 90 13.52 -8.67 -10.93
CA ASN A 90 14.35 -7.73 -10.19
C ASN A 90 13.86 -7.63 -8.75
N THR A 91 14.79 -7.48 -7.79
CA THR A 91 14.38 -7.25 -6.41
C THR A 91 14.02 -5.78 -6.22
N PRO A 92 12.96 -5.47 -5.46
CA PRO A 92 12.60 -4.07 -5.20
C PRO A 92 13.73 -3.25 -4.57
N HIS A 93 14.61 -3.88 -3.79
CA HIS A 93 15.75 -3.19 -3.17
C HIS A 93 16.76 -2.69 -4.20
N ASP A 94 16.98 -3.44 -5.29
CA ASP A 94 17.89 -3.04 -6.35
C ASP A 94 17.33 -1.89 -7.19
N LEU A 95 16.00 -1.73 -7.20
CA LEU A 95 15.29 -0.73 -8.00
C LEU A 95 15.04 0.59 -7.27
N PHE A 96 15.14 0.64 -5.94
CA PHE A 96 14.85 1.83 -5.12
C PHE A 96 16.07 2.38 -4.36
N GLY A 97 17.22 2.42 -5.03
CA GLY A 97 18.39 3.15 -4.56
C GLY A 97 18.13 4.66 -4.47
N ARG A 98 19.08 5.40 -3.89
CA ARG A 98 18.91 6.86 -3.69
C ARG A 98 18.86 7.63 -5.01
N GLN A 99 19.80 7.34 -5.92
CA GLN A 99 19.87 8.02 -7.22
C GLN A 99 18.70 7.67 -8.11
N GLU A 100 18.32 6.39 -8.11
CA GLU A 100 17.15 5.89 -8.83
C GLU A 100 15.87 6.59 -8.38
N THR A 101 15.67 6.71 -7.06
CA THR A 101 14.52 7.42 -6.50
C THR A 101 14.46 8.88 -6.96
N GLU A 102 15.59 9.60 -7.02
CA GLU A 102 15.63 10.99 -7.48
C GLU A 102 15.21 11.11 -8.96
N ARG A 103 15.64 10.18 -9.83
CA ARG A 103 15.19 10.13 -11.24
C ARG A 103 13.69 9.89 -11.38
N TYR A 104 13.15 8.93 -10.60
CA TYR A 104 11.72 8.61 -10.64
C TYR A 104 10.85 9.78 -10.18
N LEU A 105 11.34 10.58 -9.23
CA LEU A 105 10.67 11.80 -8.79
C LEU A 105 10.66 12.88 -9.87
N GLY A 106 11.68 12.96 -10.73
CA GLY A 106 11.68 13.84 -11.90
C GLY A 106 10.55 13.52 -12.86
N SER A 107 10.39 12.25 -13.24
CA SER A 107 9.26 11.80 -14.09
C SER A 107 7.90 12.02 -13.43
N LEU A 108 7.83 11.91 -12.10
CA LEU A 108 6.62 12.18 -11.34
C LEU A 108 6.24 13.67 -11.41
N GLU A 109 7.21 14.59 -11.34
CA GLU A 109 6.95 16.03 -11.46
C GLU A 109 6.42 16.40 -12.85
N GLU A 110 6.95 15.78 -13.92
CA GLU A 110 6.41 15.93 -15.27
C GLU A 110 4.95 15.45 -15.35
N ALA A 111 4.66 14.26 -14.80
CA ALA A 111 3.30 13.70 -14.73
C ALA A 111 2.35 14.60 -13.92
N MET A 112 2.85 15.23 -12.86
CA MET A 112 2.07 16.15 -12.01
C MET A 112 1.71 17.44 -12.77
N THR A 113 2.58 17.92 -13.67
CA THR A 113 2.29 19.07 -14.52
C THR A 113 1.11 18.78 -15.46
N ILE A 114 1.11 17.61 -16.11
CA ILE A 114 0.00 17.16 -16.96
C ILE A 114 -1.32 17.12 -16.16
N GLU A 115 -1.27 16.61 -14.92
CA GLU A 115 -2.46 16.51 -14.07
C GLU A 115 -3.05 17.88 -13.72
N ILE A 116 -2.21 18.84 -13.35
CA ILE A 116 -2.63 20.22 -13.03
C ILE A 116 -3.29 20.90 -14.22
N GLU A 117 -2.72 20.72 -15.41
CA GLU A 117 -3.28 21.27 -16.65
C GLU A 117 -4.66 20.69 -16.98
N GLU A 118 -4.86 19.39 -16.74
CA GLU A 118 -6.15 18.73 -16.98
C GLU A 118 -7.23 19.08 -15.95
N LEU A 119 -6.88 19.40 -14.72
CA LEU A 119 -7.82 19.88 -13.70
C LEU A 119 -8.43 21.24 -14.11
N GLY A 120 -7.69 22.08 -14.83
CA GLY A 120 -8.14 23.41 -15.23
C GLY A 120 -8.19 24.39 -14.06
N SER A 121 -9.04 25.44 -14.18
CA SER A 121 -9.05 26.55 -13.23
C SER A 121 -9.97 26.35 -12.02
N GLU A 122 -11.05 25.61 -12.17
CA GLU A 122 -12.02 25.33 -11.09
C GLU A 122 -12.80 24.05 -11.36
N GLY A 123 -13.31 23.44 -10.31
CA GLY A 123 -14.10 22.23 -10.42
C GLY A 123 -14.44 21.60 -9.08
N GLN A 124 -14.87 20.35 -9.15
CA GLN A 124 -15.18 19.53 -7.99
C GLN A 124 -14.80 18.09 -8.25
N PHE A 125 -14.24 17.42 -7.26
CA PHE A 125 -13.95 15.98 -7.34
C PHE A 125 -14.14 15.28 -6.00
N GLU A 126 -14.24 13.94 -6.04
CA GLU A 126 -14.14 13.08 -4.86
C GLU A 126 -12.66 12.71 -4.67
N VAL A 127 -12.12 13.01 -3.48
CA VAL A 127 -10.67 12.99 -3.19
C VAL A 127 -10.04 11.63 -3.48
N PHE A 128 -10.67 10.52 -3.07
CA PHE A 128 -10.08 9.18 -3.28
C PHE A 128 -10.14 8.73 -4.73
N SER A 129 -11.17 9.14 -5.46
CA SER A 129 -11.30 8.85 -6.90
C SER A 129 -10.27 9.62 -7.71
N GLU A 130 -10.09 10.90 -7.38
CA GLU A 130 -9.11 11.76 -8.04
C GLU A 130 -7.68 11.36 -7.67
N ALA A 131 -7.40 11.14 -6.38
CA ALA A 131 -6.11 10.64 -5.94
C ALA A 131 -5.76 9.28 -6.57
N ARG A 132 -6.76 8.43 -6.85
CA ARG A 132 -6.55 7.18 -7.56
C ARG A 132 -6.14 7.43 -9.02
N ARG A 133 -6.81 8.33 -9.75
CA ARG A 133 -6.45 8.73 -11.12
C ARG A 133 -5.04 9.31 -11.14
N LEU A 134 -4.78 10.27 -10.25
CA LEU A 134 -3.47 10.88 -10.05
C LEU A 134 -2.41 9.84 -9.68
N GLY A 135 -2.70 8.92 -8.75
CA GLY A 135 -1.77 7.86 -8.34
C GLY A 135 -1.37 6.93 -9.47
N HIS A 136 -2.32 6.57 -10.36
CA HIS A 136 -2.00 5.84 -11.58
C HIS A 136 -1.11 6.66 -12.52
N ARG A 137 -1.41 7.92 -12.73
CA ARG A 137 -0.60 8.83 -13.57
C ARG A 137 0.82 8.96 -13.05
N LEU A 138 0.96 9.27 -11.76
CA LEU A 138 2.26 9.42 -11.10
C LEU A 138 3.05 8.12 -11.10
N GLY A 139 2.38 7.00 -10.75
CA GLY A 139 3.02 5.68 -10.74
C GLY A 139 3.47 5.25 -12.14
N LEU A 140 2.58 5.28 -13.12
CA LEU A 140 2.91 4.90 -14.49
C LEU A 140 3.95 5.82 -15.12
N GLY A 141 3.86 7.14 -14.89
CA GLY A 141 4.89 8.09 -15.31
C GLY A 141 6.26 7.78 -14.72
N SER A 142 6.31 7.38 -13.45
CA SER A 142 7.55 7.02 -12.76
C SER A 142 8.13 5.67 -13.22
N TRP A 143 7.28 4.65 -13.45
CA TRP A 143 7.73 3.27 -13.72
C TRP A 143 7.79 2.93 -15.21
N ALA A 144 6.81 3.37 -15.98
CA ALA A 144 6.66 3.03 -17.40
C ALA A 144 7.03 4.19 -18.33
N GLY A 145 7.54 5.29 -17.75
CA GLY A 145 7.92 6.50 -18.44
C GLY A 145 6.80 7.53 -18.58
N VAL A 146 7.19 8.79 -18.75
CA VAL A 146 6.24 9.93 -18.81
C VAL A 146 5.19 9.77 -19.90
N GLU A 147 5.49 9.06 -20.98
CA GLU A 147 4.52 8.75 -22.06
C GLU A 147 3.33 7.95 -21.50
N ALA A 148 3.59 7.03 -20.57
CA ALA A 148 2.54 6.25 -19.92
C ALA A 148 1.62 7.11 -19.04
N ALA A 149 2.04 8.32 -18.65
CA ALA A 149 1.23 9.28 -17.91
C ALA A 149 0.26 10.06 -18.79
N SER A 150 0.39 9.99 -20.13
CA SER A 150 -0.54 10.63 -21.07
C SER A 150 -1.93 10.02 -20.97
N GLU A 151 -2.97 10.83 -21.23
CA GLU A 151 -4.37 10.37 -21.18
C GLU A 151 -4.63 9.18 -22.13
N THR A 152 -3.96 9.14 -23.27
CA THR A 152 -4.07 8.04 -24.25
C THR A 152 -3.67 6.70 -23.64
N TYR A 153 -2.55 6.65 -22.92
CA TYR A 153 -2.08 5.41 -22.29
C TYR A 153 -2.79 5.13 -20.97
N LEU A 154 -3.14 6.15 -20.18
CA LEU A 154 -3.89 5.97 -18.94
C LEU A 154 -5.25 5.31 -19.18
N ARG A 155 -6.01 5.75 -20.17
CA ARG A 155 -7.30 5.14 -20.54
C ARG A 155 -7.17 3.65 -20.89
N ARG A 156 -6.03 3.23 -21.41
CA ARG A 156 -5.75 1.83 -21.75
C ARG A 156 -5.24 1.03 -20.57
N LEU A 157 -4.34 1.59 -19.76
CA LEU A 157 -3.64 0.90 -18.68
C LEU A 157 -4.45 0.81 -17.38
N VAL A 158 -5.11 1.91 -16.97
CA VAL A 158 -5.83 1.96 -15.68
C VAL A 158 -6.88 0.84 -15.54
N PRO A 159 -7.78 0.60 -16.54
CA PRO A 159 -8.74 -0.50 -16.41
C PRO A 159 -8.10 -1.89 -16.33
N LEU A 160 -6.92 -2.07 -16.94
CA LEU A 160 -6.18 -3.33 -16.88
C LEU A 160 -5.55 -3.54 -15.50
N PHE A 161 -4.93 -2.51 -14.93
CA PHE A 161 -4.39 -2.55 -13.57
C PHE A 161 -5.49 -2.72 -12.52
N ASP A 162 -6.65 -2.09 -12.69
CA ASP A 162 -7.81 -2.30 -11.83
C ASP A 162 -8.30 -3.74 -11.81
N ARG A 163 -8.21 -4.41 -12.94
CA ARG A 163 -8.55 -5.83 -13.01
C ARG A 163 -7.59 -6.66 -12.16
N LEU A 164 -6.31 -6.32 -12.13
CA LEU A 164 -5.28 -7.02 -11.36
C LEU A 164 -5.24 -6.58 -9.89
N ASP A 165 -5.76 -5.40 -9.53
CA ASP A 165 -5.68 -4.86 -8.18
C ASP A 165 -6.22 -5.82 -7.11
N GLY A 166 -5.33 -6.18 -6.19
CA GLY A 166 -5.60 -7.10 -5.07
C GLY A 166 -6.27 -6.46 -3.87
N SER A 167 -6.21 -5.13 -3.73
CA SER A 167 -6.63 -4.41 -2.52
C SER A 167 -8.11 -4.62 -2.15
N GLU A 168 -8.96 -4.88 -3.13
CA GLU A 168 -10.38 -5.18 -2.93
C GLU A 168 -10.70 -6.68 -2.78
N ALA A 169 -9.74 -7.57 -2.96
CA ALA A 169 -9.99 -9.02 -2.97
C ALA A 169 -10.59 -9.54 -1.66
N PHE A 170 -10.19 -8.95 -0.54
CA PHE A 170 -10.71 -9.29 0.79
C PHE A 170 -12.05 -8.62 1.10
N VAL A 171 -12.34 -7.50 0.44
CA VAL A 171 -13.57 -6.72 0.65
C VAL A 171 -14.74 -7.27 -0.18
N ARG A 172 -14.44 -7.96 -1.29
CA ARG A 172 -15.43 -8.52 -2.22
C ARG A 172 -15.19 -10.02 -2.46
N PRO A 173 -15.53 -10.89 -1.50
CA PRO A 173 -15.28 -12.34 -1.59
C PRO A 173 -15.94 -12.99 -2.81
N GLY A 174 -17.11 -12.49 -3.25
CA GLY A 174 -17.78 -12.96 -4.47
C GLY A 174 -16.95 -12.71 -5.74
N ARG A 175 -16.20 -11.59 -5.82
CA ARG A 175 -15.31 -11.31 -6.94
C ARG A 175 -14.11 -12.25 -6.96
N THR A 176 -13.52 -12.54 -5.80
CA THR A 176 -12.42 -13.52 -5.68
C THR A 176 -12.89 -14.93 -6.07
N LEU A 177 -14.09 -15.32 -5.64
CA LEU A 177 -14.68 -16.61 -6.02
C LEU A 177 -14.89 -16.69 -7.54
N LEU A 178 -15.43 -15.65 -8.17
CA LEU A 178 -15.61 -15.57 -9.62
C LEU A 178 -14.28 -15.66 -10.35
N THR A 179 -13.25 -14.93 -9.93
CA THR A 179 -11.88 -14.98 -10.49
C THR A 179 -11.33 -16.40 -10.46
N THR A 180 -11.50 -17.09 -9.32
CA THR A 180 -11.05 -18.49 -9.18
C THR A 180 -11.87 -19.44 -10.08
N ALA A 181 -13.19 -19.29 -10.10
CA ALA A 181 -14.08 -20.14 -10.90
C ALA A 181 -13.86 -19.98 -12.41
N THR A 182 -13.48 -18.78 -12.87
CA THR A 182 -13.16 -18.50 -14.29
C THR A 182 -11.73 -18.82 -14.68
N GLY A 183 -10.92 -19.42 -13.81
CA GLY A 183 -9.53 -19.72 -14.06
C GLY A 183 -8.66 -18.48 -14.36
N LYS A 184 -9.05 -17.30 -13.82
CA LYS A 184 -8.33 -16.02 -13.98
C LYS A 184 -8.19 -15.56 -15.44
N VAL A 185 -9.12 -15.93 -16.30
CA VAL A 185 -9.06 -15.59 -17.74
C VAL A 185 -9.03 -14.08 -17.97
N LEU A 186 -9.84 -13.31 -17.22
CA LEU A 186 -9.90 -11.85 -17.36
C LEU A 186 -8.62 -11.18 -16.86
N GLU A 187 -8.07 -11.68 -15.76
CA GLU A 187 -6.82 -11.22 -15.17
C GLU A 187 -5.63 -11.52 -16.10
N ARG A 188 -5.62 -12.69 -16.75
CA ARG A 188 -4.61 -13.05 -17.78
C ARG A 188 -4.71 -12.14 -19.00
N ARG A 189 -5.94 -11.84 -19.48
CA ARG A 189 -6.15 -10.88 -20.57
C ARG A 189 -5.67 -9.48 -20.20
N ALA A 190 -5.91 -9.05 -18.96
CA ALA A 190 -5.42 -7.77 -18.48
C ALA A 190 -3.89 -7.72 -18.44
N MET A 191 -3.24 -8.75 -17.91
CA MET A 191 -1.78 -8.89 -17.90
C MET A 191 -1.20 -8.78 -19.31
N HIS A 192 -1.70 -9.56 -20.28
CA HIS A 192 -1.24 -9.47 -21.67
C HIS A 192 -1.59 -8.13 -22.34
N GLY A 193 -2.65 -7.46 -21.89
CA GLY A 193 -2.97 -6.10 -22.32
C GLY A 193 -1.90 -5.10 -21.91
N ILE A 194 -1.45 -5.19 -20.66
CA ILE A 194 -0.37 -4.34 -20.13
C ILE A 194 0.96 -4.66 -20.85
N GLU A 195 1.31 -5.95 -21.00
CA GLU A 195 2.52 -6.37 -21.75
C GLU A 195 2.60 -5.71 -23.13
N ARG A 196 1.49 -5.71 -23.88
CA ARG A 196 1.43 -5.07 -25.21
C ARG A 196 1.60 -3.57 -25.16
N VAL A 197 0.99 -2.88 -24.20
CA VAL A 197 1.09 -1.42 -24.08
C VAL A 197 2.50 -0.99 -23.69
N ILE A 198 3.14 -1.70 -22.79
CA ILE A 198 4.53 -1.41 -22.38
C ILE A 198 5.49 -1.63 -23.54
N ALA A 199 5.35 -2.73 -24.30
CA ALA A 199 6.16 -2.99 -25.50
C ALA A 199 5.96 -1.90 -26.56
N GLU A 200 4.71 -1.39 -26.75
CA GLU A 200 4.39 -0.29 -27.65
C GLU A 200 5.10 1.01 -27.24
N ILE A 201 5.05 1.38 -25.97
CA ILE A 201 5.75 2.57 -25.44
C ILE A 201 7.26 2.44 -25.71
N TRP A 202 7.86 1.30 -25.40
CA TRP A 202 9.27 1.06 -25.63
C TRP A 202 9.67 1.11 -27.12
N ALA A 203 8.85 0.50 -27.98
CA ALA A 203 9.07 0.54 -29.43
C ALA A 203 8.97 1.98 -29.98
N GLY A 204 8.01 2.77 -29.48
CA GLY A 204 7.85 4.17 -29.84
C GLY A 204 9.09 5.01 -29.52
N ARG A 205 9.66 4.84 -28.31
CA ARG A 205 10.93 5.51 -27.91
C ARG A 205 12.08 5.19 -28.85
N ARG A 206 12.28 3.90 -29.13
CA ARG A 206 13.38 3.47 -30.00
C ARG A 206 13.25 4.01 -31.42
N SER A 207 12.04 4.07 -31.96
CA SER A 207 11.80 4.62 -33.31
C SER A 207 11.91 6.15 -33.35
N GLY A 208 11.56 6.83 -32.26
CA GLY A 208 11.70 8.29 -32.10
C GLY A 208 13.10 8.77 -31.80
N GLY A 209 14.05 7.87 -31.52
CA GLY A 209 15.43 8.22 -31.13
C GLY A 209 15.53 8.89 -29.75
N GLU A 210 14.51 8.77 -28.93
CA GLU A 210 14.52 9.31 -27.57
C GLU A 210 15.29 8.39 -26.61
N GLU A 211 16.46 8.81 -26.18
CA GLU A 211 17.19 8.18 -25.09
C GLU A 211 16.80 8.84 -23.76
N ARG A 212 16.02 8.12 -22.96
CA ARG A 212 15.71 8.50 -21.58
C ARG A 212 16.37 7.53 -20.61
N ASP A 213 17.03 8.05 -19.58
CA ASP A 213 17.59 7.25 -18.49
C ASP A 213 16.59 7.21 -17.32
N ASP A 214 15.43 6.58 -17.55
CA ASP A 214 14.37 6.40 -16.58
C ASP A 214 14.26 4.94 -16.11
N PHE A 215 13.27 4.68 -15.25
CA PHE A 215 13.02 3.36 -14.70
C PHE A 215 12.75 2.30 -15.79
N LEU A 216 11.98 2.63 -16.82
CA LEU A 216 11.68 1.72 -17.92
C LEU A 216 12.97 1.32 -18.65
N ALA A 217 13.83 2.29 -18.95
CA ALA A 217 15.12 2.01 -19.59
C ALA A 217 16.04 1.15 -18.70
N GLN A 218 16.04 1.38 -17.38
CA GLN A 218 16.77 0.55 -16.42
C GLN A 218 16.27 -0.89 -16.41
N LEU A 219 14.95 -1.11 -16.42
CA LEU A 219 14.39 -2.45 -16.51
C LEU A 219 14.79 -3.14 -17.80
N TYR A 220 14.71 -2.47 -18.94
CA TYR A 220 15.14 -3.06 -20.22
C TYR A 220 16.63 -3.42 -20.22
N ARG A 221 17.49 -2.62 -19.61
CA ARG A 221 18.92 -2.93 -19.42
C ARG A 221 19.14 -4.15 -18.52
N SER A 222 18.33 -4.30 -17.47
CA SER A 222 18.48 -5.43 -16.54
C SER A 222 18.15 -6.79 -17.17
N PHE A 223 17.51 -6.79 -18.33
CA PHE A 223 17.14 -7.99 -19.12
C PHE A 223 17.79 -8.00 -20.52
N ASP A 224 18.95 -7.35 -20.72
CA ASP A 224 19.61 -7.24 -22.03
C ASP A 224 20.15 -8.58 -22.56
N ASP A 225 20.36 -9.55 -21.66
CA ASP A 225 20.74 -10.92 -21.95
C ASP A 225 19.58 -11.81 -22.45
N ILE A 226 18.34 -11.31 -22.46
CA ILE A 226 17.14 -12.05 -22.87
C ILE A 226 16.71 -11.63 -24.28
N ALA A 227 16.17 -12.58 -25.05
CA ALA A 227 15.66 -12.31 -26.40
C ALA A 227 14.58 -11.20 -26.40
N PRO A 228 14.53 -10.31 -27.41
CA PRO A 228 13.70 -9.10 -27.38
C PRO A 228 12.24 -9.31 -27.01
N GLY A 229 11.54 -10.25 -27.63
CA GLY A 229 10.12 -10.51 -27.33
C GLY A 229 9.88 -11.08 -25.92
N GLU A 230 10.79 -11.88 -25.40
CA GLU A 230 10.73 -12.37 -24.03
C GLU A 230 11.09 -11.26 -23.04
N ARG A 231 12.04 -10.40 -23.39
CA ARG A 231 12.43 -9.22 -22.62
C ARG A 231 11.23 -8.31 -22.37
N ASP A 232 10.45 -7.98 -23.40
CA ASP A 232 9.25 -7.15 -23.29
C ASP A 232 8.27 -7.70 -22.26
N VAL A 233 8.09 -9.03 -22.24
CA VAL A 233 7.23 -9.72 -21.26
C VAL A 233 7.80 -9.62 -19.84
N GLN A 234 9.10 -9.85 -19.65
CA GLN A 234 9.73 -9.81 -18.33
C GLN A 234 9.67 -8.39 -17.73
N VAL A 235 10.00 -7.37 -18.53
CA VAL A 235 9.92 -5.96 -18.13
C VAL A 235 8.50 -5.60 -17.73
N ALA A 236 7.50 -5.93 -18.56
CA ALA A 236 6.11 -5.60 -18.25
C ALA A 236 5.61 -6.29 -16.99
N ARG A 237 6.03 -7.52 -16.71
CA ARG A 237 5.66 -8.24 -15.48
C ARG A 237 6.29 -7.65 -14.24
N ASP A 238 7.53 -7.18 -14.29
CA ASP A 238 8.15 -6.43 -13.19
C ASP A 238 7.39 -5.13 -12.93
N LEU A 239 7.03 -4.38 -13.99
CA LEU A 239 6.20 -3.18 -13.88
C LEU A 239 4.84 -3.47 -13.25
N ILE A 240 4.19 -4.57 -13.65
CA ILE A 240 2.91 -4.97 -13.07
C ILE A 240 3.05 -5.20 -11.56
N LEU A 241 4.07 -5.94 -11.12
CA LEU A 241 4.29 -6.24 -9.71
C LEU A 241 4.57 -4.97 -8.89
N ILE A 242 5.42 -4.08 -9.41
CA ILE A 242 5.77 -2.81 -8.75
C ILE A 242 4.54 -1.91 -8.65
N HIS A 243 3.84 -1.73 -9.76
CA HIS A 243 2.66 -0.87 -9.81
C HIS A 243 1.53 -1.40 -8.92
N MET A 244 1.26 -2.70 -8.94
CA MET A 244 0.29 -3.34 -8.04
C MET A 244 0.65 -3.21 -6.57
N GLY A 245 1.94 -3.31 -6.23
CA GLY A 245 2.43 -3.19 -4.85
C GLY A 245 2.35 -1.76 -4.32
N SER A 246 2.42 -0.75 -5.19
CA SER A 246 2.51 0.66 -4.83
C SER A 246 1.19 1.42 -4.97
N GLN A 247 0.45 1.23 -6.07
CA GLN A 247 -0.62 2.13 -6.49
C GLN A 247 -1.68 2.37 -5.42
N SER A 248 -2.29 1.31 -4.89
CA SER A 248 -3.42 1.43 -3.95
C SER A 248 -3.02 2.08 -2.64
N ASN A 249 -1.79 1.84 -2.18
CA ASN A 249 -1.25 2.45 -0.97
C ASN A 249 -0.90 3.92 -1.20
N LEU A 250 -0.24 4.22 -2.33
CA LEU A 250 0.21 5.57 -2.65
C LEU A 250 -0.96 6.55 -2.79
N TYR A 251 -1.96 6.21 -3.61
CA TYR A 251 -3.08 7.13 -3.81
C TYR A 251 -3.97 7.28 -2.56
N ALA A 252 -4.16 6.20 -1.79
CA ALA A 252 -4.92 6.31 -0.55
C ALA A 252 -4.18 7.14 0.50
N ALA A 253 -2.85 7.02 0.59
CA ALA A 253 -2.03 7.83 1.48
C ALA A 253 -2.02 9.32 1.06
N LEU A 254 -1.93 9.60 -0.24
CA LEU A 254 -2.05 10.94 -0.80
C LEU A 254 -3.43 11.54 -0.48
N ALA A 255 -4.51 10.79 -0.72
CA ALA A 255 -5.88 11.21 -0.42
C ALA A 255 -6.04 11.54 1.07
N TRP A 256 -5.59 10.66 1.95
CA TRP A 256 -5.66 10.91 3.40
C TRP A 256 -4.82 12.09 3.85
N THR A 257 -3.67 12.33 3.24
CA THR A 257 -2.86 13.51 3.55
C THR A 257 -3.64 14.79 3.22
N LEU A 258 -4.28 14.84 2.04
CA LEU A 258 -5.11 15.98 1.66
C LEU A 258 -6.38 16.10 2.54
N VAL A 259 -7.07 14.99 2.82
CA VAL A 259 -8.28 14.98 3.68
C VAL A 259 -7.96 15.50 5.08
N ASN A 260 -6.88 15.01 5.70
CA ASN A 260 -6.50 15.43 7.04
C ASN A 260 -6.10 16.92 7.10
N LEU A 261 -5.43 17.42 6.05
CA LEU A 261 -5.13 18.85 5.94
C LEU A 261 -6.40 19.69 5.78
N LEU A 262 -7.40 19.20 5.06
CA LEU A 262 -8.69 19.88 4.86
C LEU A 262 -9.60 19.85 6.10
N LEU A 263 -9.35 18.94 7.04
CA LEU A 263 -10.07 18.82 8.30
C LEU A 263 -9.40 19.59 9.45
N ASP A 264 -8.17 20.12 9.25
CA ASP A 264 -7.39 20.81 10.26
C ASP A 264 -6.84 22.12 9.69
N ASP A 265 -7.59 23.21 9.90
CA ASP A 265 -7.27 24.54 9.37
C ASP A 265 -5.93 25.08 9.89
N ASP A 266 -5.55 24.77 11.14
CA ASP A 266 -4.27 25.20 11.72
C ASP A 266 -3.10 24.49 11.03
N VAL A 267 -3.15 23.16 10.92
CA VAL A 267 -2.13 22.39 10.21
C VAL A 267 -2.07 22.80 8.75
N MET A 268 -3.20 23.02 8.08
CA MET A 268 -3.25 23.51 6.69
C MET A 268 -2.55 24.86 6.54
N ALA A 269 -2.85 25.83 7.43
CA ALA A 269 -2.23 27.15 7.39
C ALA A 269 -0.70 27.07 7.57
N ARG A 270 -0.23 26.26 8.48
CA ARG A 270 1.21 26.02 8.72
C ARG A 270 1.90 25.34 7.53
N VAL A 271 1.25 24.36 6.91
CA VAL A 271 1.76 23.71 5.68
C VAL A 271 1.86 24.73 4.54
N ARG A 272 0.84 25.58 4.36
CA ARG A 272 0.84 26.67 3.36
C ARG A 272 1.90 27.74 3.65
N ALA A 273 2.20 28.00 4.91
CA ALA A 273 3.29 28.87 5.33
C ALA A 273 4.69 28.27 5.11
N GLY A 274 4.77 27.01 4.69
CA GLY A 274 6.04 26.34 4.39
C GLY A 274 6.78 25.82 5.62
N GLU A 275 6.09 25.52 6.74
CA GLU A 275 6.73 24.95 7.91
C GLU A 275 7.52 23.68 7.54
N ASP A 276 8.83 23.69 7.86
CA ASP A 276 9.74 22.66 7.44
C ASP A 276 9.35 21.26 7.95
N GLY A 277 9.32 20.30 7.03
CA GLY A 277 9.02 18.90 7.31
C GLY A 277 7.59 18.62 7.79
N LEU A 278 6.70 19.64 7.95
CA LEU A 278 5.33 19.42 8.45
C LEU A 278 4.51 18.55 7.50
N LEU A 279 4.55 18.83 6.21
CA LEU A 279 3.82 18.03 5.21
C LEU A 279 4.32 16.57 5.16
N GLU A 280 5.62 16.32 5.34
CA GLU A 280 6.17 14.97 5.46
C GLU A 280 5.59 14.26 6.69
N ARG A 281 5.52 14.95 7.85
CA ARG A 281 4.92 14.42 9.08
C ARG A 281 3.42 14.13 8.89
N CYS A 282 2.68 15.01 8.22
CA CYS A 282 1.27 14.78 7.86
C CYS A 282 1.10 13.51 7.01
N ALA A 283 2.00 13.26 6.05
CA ALA A 283 1.94 12.06 5.22
C ALA A 283 2.18 10.79 6.03
N TYR A 284 3.19 10.76 6.90
CA TYR A 284 3.44 9.63 7.80
C TYR A 284 2.25 9.35 8.72
N GLU A 285 1.72 10.38 9.33
CA GLU A 285 0.59 10.27 10.26
C GLU A 285 -0.69 9.80 9.56
N SER A 286 -0.96 10.32 8.37
CA SER A 286 -2.09 9.89 7.54
C SER A 286 -1.99 8.40 7.18
N ILE A 287 -0.79 7.91 6.83
CA ILE A 287 -0.57 6.49 6.57
C ILE A 287 -0.80 5.68 7.85
N ARG A 288 -0.25 6.11 9.01
CA ARG A 288 -0.41 5.42 10.29
C ARG A 288 -1.88 5.23 10.66
N MET A 289 -2.67 6.29 10.57
CA MET A 289 -4.09 6.29 10.93
C MET A 289 -4.94 5.43 10.00
N ALA A 290 -4.66 5.48 8.71
CA ALA A 290 -5.44 4.76 7.71
C ALA A 290 -4.94 3.35 7.39
N GLN A 291 -3.84 2.89 8.02
CA GLN A 291 -3.26 1.57 7.77
C GLN A 291 -4.19 0.44 8.19
N ARG A 292 -4.44 -0.49 7.28
CA ARG A 292 -5.31 -1.67 7.47
C ARG A 292 -4.58 -2.97 7.17
N SER A 293 -3.27 -2.92 7.01
CA SER A 293 -2.48 -4.12 6.76
C SER A 293 -2.51 -5.08 7.95
N ILE A 294 -2.55 -6.33 7.60
CA ILE A 294 -2.29 -7.44 8.51
C ILE A 294 -0.88 -7.95 8.19
N THR A 295 0.02 -7.88 9.15
CA THR A 295 1.34 -8.47 8.99
C THR A 295 1.22 -9.97 9.15
N LEU A 296 1.65 -10.74 8.16
CA LEU A 296 1.53 -12.19 8.14
C LEU A 296 2.91 -12.83 7.95
N ARG A 297 3.19 -13.89 8.73
CA ARG A 297 4.32 -14.77 8.50
C ARG A 297 3.87 -16.21 8.52
N GLN A 298 4.13 -16.96 7.47
CA GLN A 298 3.87 -18.40 7.42
C GLN A 298 5.03 -19.14 8.05
N VAL A 299 4.75 -19.86 9.10
CA VAL A 299 5.76 -20.70 9.78
C VAL A 299 6.14 -21.86 8.89
N LEU A 300 7.44 -22.03 8.63
CA LEU A 300 8.02 -23.04 7.75
C LEU A 300 8.66 -24.20 8.51
N ARG A 301 9.18 -23.93 9.71
CA ARG A 301 9.71 -24.88 10.68
C ARG A 301 9.27 -24.49 12.08
N PRO A 302 9.29 -25.39 13.08
CA PRO A 302 8.92 -25.01 14.42
C PRO A 302 9.73 -23.81 14.91
N VAL A 303 9.03 -22.79 15.43
CA VAL A 303 9.64 -21.57 15.99
C VAL A 303 9.11 -21.31 17.40
N GLU A 304 9.94 -20.67 18.22
CA GLU A 304 9.55 -20.23 19.56
C GLU A 304 9.13 -18.76 19.50
N LEU A 305 7.87 -18.49 19.86
CA LEU A 305 7.32 -17.13 19.95
C LEU A 305 7.18 -16.75 21.42
N ASP A 306 7.92 -15.76 21.83
CA ASP A 306 7.77 -15.14 23.15
C ASP A 306 6.76 -13.99 23.08
N ASP A 307 5.73 -13.99 23.93
CA ASP A 307 4.74 -12.91 24.02
C ASP A 307 4.95 -12.01 25.26
N GLY A 308 6.04 -12.21 25.99
CA GLY A 308 6.38 -11.50 27.21
C GLY A 308 5.82 -12.17 28.50
N ASN A 309 4.82 -13.04 28.35
CA ASN A 309 4.25 -13.80 29.44
C ASN A 309 4.56 -15.31 29.34
N ARG A 310 4.62 -15.79 28.09
CA ARG A 310 4.84 -17.20 27.75
C ARG A 310 5.55 -17.33 26.41
N THR A 311 6.34 -18.41 26.33
CA THR A 311 6.88 -18.88 25.06
C THR A 311 5.98 -19.95 24.46
N TYR A 312 5.65 -19.83 23.18
CA TYR A 312 4.82 -20.77 22.44
C TYR A 312 5.63 -21.42 21.33
N THR A 313 5.69 -22.74 21.32
CA THR A 313 6.15 -23.47 20.13
C THR A 313 5.07 -23.39 19.05
N VAL A 314 5.42 -22.83 17.92
CA VAL A 314 4.50 -22.64 16.78
C VAL A 314 4.88 -23.57 15.65
N ASP A 315 3.95 -24.45 15.28
CA ASP A 315 4.18 -25.48 14.26
C ASP A 315 4.12 -24.93 12.83
N PRO A 316 4.77 -25.59 11.87
CA PRO A 316 4.69 -25.25 10.45
C PRO A 316 3.24 -25.22 9.94
N GLY A 317 2.97 -24.28 9.02
CA GLY A 317 1.63 -24.06 8.45
C GLY A 317 0.74 -23.10 9.25
N VAL A 318 1.10 -22.75 10.49
CA VAL A 318 0.46 -21.65 11.23
C VAL A 318 0.94 -20.32 10.64
N MET A 319 0.05 -19.34 10.57
CA MET A 319 0.41 -17.95 10.24
C MET A 319 0.47 -17.12 11.53
N ILE A 320 1.63 -16.55 11.85
CA ILE A 320 1.76 -15.57 12.93
C ILE A 320 1.39 -14.19 12.37
N THR A 321 0.61 -13.42 13.14
CA THR A 321 0.05 -12.15 12.62
C THR A 321 -0.15 -11.09 13.69
N THR A 322 -0.13 -9.81 13.24
CA THR A 322 -0.68 -8.68 13.98
C THR A 322 -1.49 -7.78 13.05
N MET A 323 -2.45 -7.05 13.60
CA MET A 323 -3.32 -6.14 12.84
C MET A 323 -2.88 -4.70 13.07
N LEU A 324 -2.28 -4.06 12.07
CA LEU A 324 -1.68 -2.73 12.21
C LEU A 324 -2.70 -1.65 12.57
N SER A 325 -3.94 -1.73 12.11
CA SER A 325 -4.98 -0.77 12.49
C SER A 325 -5.32 -0.79 13.99
N VAL A 326 -5.04 -1.91 14.68
CA VAL A 326 -5.20 -2.00 16.14
C VAL A 326 -3.95 -1.46 16.82
N THR A 327 -2.76 -1.95 16.47
CA THR A 327 -1.52 -1.55 17.16
C THR A 327 -1.17 -0.10 16.92
N ASN A 328 -1.30 0.41 15.68
CA ASN A 328 -1.00 1.80 15.32
C ASN A 328 -1.81 2.84 16.11
N THR A 329 -3.00 2.47 16.60
CA THR A 329 -3.92 3.42 17.27
C THR A 329 -4.10 3.16 18.76
N THR A 330 -3.51 2.07 19.30
CA THR A 330 -3.68 1.70 20.71
C THR A 330 -2.36 1.41 21.43
N ALA A 331 -1.21 1.59 20.78
CA ALA A 331 0.11 1.26 21.37
C ALA A 331 0.57 2.27 22.42
N ALA A 332 0.09 3.50 22.37
CA ALA A 332 0.30 4.55 23.37
C ALA A 332 -0.89 5.51 23.40
N ASP A 333 -1.00 6.29 24.45
CA ASP A 333 -2.01 7.35 24.59
C ASP A 333 -1.82 8.38 23.49
N GLY A 334 -2.93 8.93 22.98
CA GLY A 334 -2.94 9.95 21.92
C GLY A 334 -2.80 9.40 20.50
N LEU A 335 -2.42 8.14 20.29
CA LEU A 335 -2.30 7.56 18.94
C LEU A 335 -3.64 7.26 18.25
N ASP A 336 -4.77 7.51 18.89
CA ASP A 336 -6.10 7.26 18.34
C ASP A 336 -6.63 8.43 17.46
N HIS A 337 -5.91 9.53 17.37
CA HIS A 337 -6.25 10.70 16.55
C HIS A 337 -5.08 11.13 15.64
N PHE A 338 -5.37 11.99 14.67
CA PHE A 338 -4.40 12.57 13.78
C PHE A 338 -3.66 13.71 14.46
N ASP A 339 -2.35 13.59 14.61
CA ASP A 339 -1.46 14.65 15.06
C ASP A 339 -0.08 14.51 14.38
N PRO A 340 0.32 15.41 13.49
CA PRO A 340 1.63 15.39 12.86
C PRO A 340 2.81 15.47 13.85
N ALA A 341 2.57 15.93 15.10
CA ALA A 341 3.59 15.98 16.14
C ALA A 341 3.98 14.57 16.66
N HIS A 342 3.20 13.53 16.36
CA HIS A 342 3.61 12.14 16.62
C HIS A 342 4.86 11.75 15.84
N TYR A 343 5.23 12.50 14.79
CA TYR A 343 6.43 12.23 14.00
C TYR A 343 7.48 13.34 14.11
N GLN A 344 8.75 12.92 14.17
CA GLN A 344 9.91 13.79 13.99
C GLN A 344 10.71 13.26 12.79
N GLY A 345 10.56 13.91 11.63
CA GLY A 345 11.03 13.37 10.37
C GLY A 345 10.37 12.02 10.08
N ARG A 346 11.16 10.97 9.86
CA ARG A 346 10.70 9.63 9.48
C ARG A 346 10.36 8.69 10.64
N ARG A 347 10.53 9.14 11.87
CA ARG A 347 10.38 8.33 13.08
C ARG A 347 9.31 8.93 13.96
N LEU A 348 8.73 8.10 14.81
CA LEU A 348 7.91 8.61 15.90
C LEU A 348 8.75 9.55 16.76
N ALA A 349 8.12 10.63 17.20
CA ALA A 349 8.74 11.61 18.08
C ALA A 349 9.09 10.96 19.44
N PRO A 350 10.12 11.44 20.12
CA PRO A 350 10.50 10.93 21.46
C PRO A 350 9.39 11.07 22.50
N SER A 351 8.42 11.95 22.29
CA SER A 351 7.22 12.11 23.13
C SER A 351 6.28 10.91 23.05
N VAL A 352 6.32 10.14 21.95
CA VAL A 352 5.54 8.90 21.79
C VAL A 352 6.30 7.75 22.41
N VAL A 353 6.01 7.44 23.67
CA VAL A 353 6.69 6.37 24.41
C VAL A 353 6.02 5.03 24.09
N LEU A 354 6.77 4.12 23.45
CA LEU A 354 6.33 2.78 23.10
C LEU A 354 7.15 1.73 23.85
N PRO A 355 6.54 0.61 24.30
CA PRO A 355 7.29 -0.55 24.81
C PRO A 355 8.24 -1.14 23.77
N THR A 356 7.85 -1.11 22.50
CA THR A 356 8.70 -1.43 21.34
C THR A 356 8.23 -0.68 20.11
N LYS A 357 9.17 -0.24 19.27
CA LYS A 357 8.88 0.53 18.03
C LYS A 357 8.03 -0.26 17.03
N GLU A 358 8.10 -1.58 17.06
CA GLU A 358 7.40 -2.48 16.14
C GLU A 358 5.88 -2.46 16.32
N LEU A 359 5.37 -1.94 17.44
CA LEU A 359 3.93 -1.77 17.66
C LEU A 359 3.29 -0.74 16.75
N VAL A 360 4.05 0.24 16.25
CA VAL A 360 3.55 1.23 15.29
C VAL A 360 4.30 1.08 13.97
N SER A 361 3.58 0.81 12.89
CA SER A 361 4.17 0.55 11.59
C SER A 361 3.42 1.25 10.46
N THR A 362 4.14 2.06 9.70
CA THR A 362 3.68 2.68 8.44
C THR A 362 4.23 1.95 7.23
N PHE A 363 5.52 1.60 7.26
CA PHE A 363 6.27 1.00 6.14
C PHE A 363 6.93 -0.34 6.49
N GLY A 364 6.51 -1.00 7.55
CA GLY A 364 7.14 -2.24 8.02
C GLY A 364 8.40 -2.00 8.86
N HIS A 365 9.01 -3.09 9.34
CA HIS A 365 10.21 -3.08 10.16
C HIS A 365 11.23 -4.12 9.71
N GLY A 366 12.51 -3.85 10.03
CA GLY A 366 13.61 -4.77 9.75
C GLY A 366 13.80 -5.04 8.26
N ILE A 367 14.01 -6.30 7.90
CA ILE A 367 14.20 -6.73 6.50
C ILE A 367 12.93 -6.57 5.63
N HIS A 368 11.79 -6.34 6.25
CA HIS A 368 10.50 -6.13 5.57
C HIS A 368 10.09 -4.66 5.50
N THR A 369 11.01 -3.74 5.78
CA THR A 369 10.78 -2.31 5.54
C THR A 369 10.53 -2.09 4.04
N CYS A 370 9.51 -1.30 3.72
CA CYS A 370 9.17 -0.97 2.34
C CYS A 370 10.37 -0.29 1.64
N PRO A 371 10.92 -0.86 0.57
CA PRO A 371 12.06 -0.28 -0.14
C PRO A 371 11.71 1.06 -0.79
N ALA A 372 10.44 1.24 -1.19
CA ALA A 372 9.94 2.46 -1.81
C ALA A 372 9.50 3.54 -0.80
N GLN A 373 9.78 3.40 0.50
CA GLN A 373 9.36 4.36 1.53
C GLN A 373 9.74 5.80 1.19
N ARG A 374 11.02 6.02 0.79
CA ARG A 374 11.51 7.36 0.41
C ARG A 374 10.75 7.91 -0.78
N PHE A 375 10.61 7.12 -1.84
CA PHE A 375 9.84 7.51 -3.02
C PHE A 375 8.39 7.86 -2.65
N SER A 376 7.70 7.00 -1.91
CA SER A 376 6.28 7.18 -1.59
C SER A 376 6.02 8.47 -0.81
N ILE A 377 6.82 8.76 0.21
CA ILE A 377 6.67 9.98 0.99
C ILE A 377 7.01 11.22 0.14
N SER A 378 8.09 11.19 -0.62
CA SER A 378 8.44 12.31 -1.51
C SER A 378 7.36 12.55 -2.57
N ALA A 379 6.81 11.48 -3.15
CA ALA A 379 5.73 11.57 -4.12
C ALA A 379 4.47 12.24 -3.53
N ILE A 380 4.06 11.84 -2.32
CA ILE A 380 2.92 12.45 -1.61
C ILE A 380 3.21 13.94 -1.34
N VAL A 381 4.39 14.25 -0.82
CA VAL A 381 4.78 15.63 -0.49
C VAL A 381 4.80 16.51 -1.74
N ILE A 382 5.40 16.04 -2.84
CA ILE A 382 5.43 16.78 -4.11
C ILE A 382 4.00 17.00 -4.63
N ALA A 383 3.19 15.95 -4.71
CA ALA A 383 1.84 16.04 -5.25
C ALA A 383 0.95 16.99 -4.43
N VAL A 384 0.91 16.81 -3.11
CA VAL A 384 0.09 17.68 -2.24
C VAL A 384 0.59 19.13 -2.27
N ARG A 385 1.91 19.35 -2.21
CA ARG A 385 2.47 20.70 -2.30
C ARG A 385 2.11 21.38 -3.62
N ARG A 386 2.20 20.69 -4.75
CA ARG A 386 1.84 21.21 -6.07
C ARG A 386 0.35 21.55 -6.15
N LEU A 387 -0.52 20.67 -5.63
CA LEU A 387 -1.96 20.92 -5.55
C LEU A 387 -2.28 22.14 -4.68
N LEU A 388 -1.69 22.23 -3.48
CA LEU A 388 -1.92 23.37 -2.56
C LEU A 388 -1.32 24.70 -3.06
N ALA A 389 -0.27 24.65 -3.87
CA ALA A 389 0.29 25.82 -4.52
C ALA A 389 -0.60 26.35 -5.66
N GLN A 390 -1.24 25.44 -6.38
CA GLN A 390 -2.05 25.77 -7.56
C GLN A 390 -3.51 26.10 -7.20
N PHE A 391 -4.08 25.44 -6.18
CA PHE A 391 -5.51 25.52 -5.90
C PHE A 391 -5.82 25.86 -4.45
N ASP A 392 -6.92 26.58 -4.28
CA ASP A 392 -7.65 26.63 -3.02
C ASP A 392 -8.75 25.58 -3.03
N PHE A 393 -8.88 24.84 -1.91
CA PHE A 393 -9.83 23.76 -1.75
C PHE A 393 -10.88 24.11 -0.70
N GLU A 394 -12.11 23.68 -0.94
CA GLU A 394 -13.22 23.77 -0.01
C GLU A 394 -13.81 22.37 0.23
N ALA A 395 -13.66 21.84 1.43
CA ALA A 395 -14.20 20.54 1.80
C ALA A 395 -15.73 20.59 1.86
N ARG A 396 -16.40 19.57 1.32
CA ARG A 396 -17.84 19.34 1.41
C ARG A 396 -18.16 18.19 2.40
N PHE A 397 -17.25 17.94 3.34
CA PHE A 397 -17.35 16.95 4.41
C PHE A 397 -16.78 17.55 5.69
N THR A 398 -17.21 17.05 6.84
CA THR A 398 -16.80 17.53 8.17
C THR A 398 -16.06 16.49 8.97
N ASP A 399 -16.10 15.22 8.55
CA ASP A 399 -15.31 14.12 9.09
C ASP A 399 -15.00 13.11 8.00
N ALA A 400 -14.02 12.27 8.23
CA ALA A 400 -13.69 11.16 7.36
C ALA A 400 -13.10 10.01 8.18
N ARG A 401 -13.49 8.77 7.83
CA ARG A 401 -13.03 7.56 8.52
C ARG A 401 -12.53 6.53 7.52
N PRO A 402 -11.46 5.81 7.84
CA PRO A 402 -11.00 4.72 7.00
C PRO A 402 -12.04 3.61 6.92
N ARG A 403 -12.23 3.05 5.70
CA ARG A 403 -13.23 2.01 5.42
C ARG A 403 -13.09 0.83 6.37
N SER A 404 -14.15 0.56 7.10
CA SER A 404 -14.19 -0.45 8.16
C SER A 404 -13.95 -1.87 7.65
N ARG A 405 -14.45 -2.19 6.45
CA ARG A 405 -14.36 -3.53 5.82
C ARG A 405 -13.01 -3.81 5.16
N GLN A 406 -12.16 -2.81 4.98
CA GLN A 406 -10.92 -3.00 4.24
C GLN A 406 -9.87 -3.72 5.09
N ILE A 407 -9.28 -4.78 4.52
CA ILE A 407 -8.06 -5.41 5.00
C ILE A 407 -6.97 -5.21 3.94
N GLY A 408 -5.78 -4.84 4.39
CA GLY A 408 -4.61 -4.65 3.53
C GLY A 408 -4.44 -3.21 3.08
N GLY A 409 -3.18 -2.76 3.10
CA GLY A 409 -2.76 -1.45 2.67
C GLY A 409 -3.33 -0.28 3.46
N VAL A 410 -3.25 0.90 2.87
CA VAL A 410 -3.88 2.12 3.38
C VAL A 410 -5.35 2.14 2.91
N ALA A 411 -6.29 2.27 3.84
CA ALA A 411 -7.71 2.22 3.50
C ALA A 411 -8.18 3.47 2.76
N ARG A 412 -9.18 3.30 1.90
CA ARG A 412 -10.00 4.43 1.39
C ARG A 412 -10.93 4.92 2.48
N ALA A 413 -11.55 6.09 2.30
CA ALA A 413 -12.60 6.55 3.19
C ALA A 413 -13.86 5.67 3.09
N GLU A 414 -14.62 5.59 4.19
CA GLU A 414 -15.92 4.91 4.24
C GLU A 414 -16.95 5.66 3.39
N GLU A 415 -17.02 6.99 3.55
CA GLU A 415 -17.92 7.88 2.84
C GLU A 415 -17.13 8.75 1.83
N PRO A 416 -17.77 9.25 0.77
CA PRO A 416 -17.12 10.10 -0.21
C PRO A 416 -16.62 11.43 0.41
N CYS A 417 -15.37 11.80 0.14
CA CYS A 417 -14.77 13.06 0.53
C CYS A 417 -14.75 14.02 -0.67
N VAL A 418 -15.82 14.78 -0.87
CA VAL A 418 -15.95 15.70 -2.00
C VAL A 418 -15.34 17.06 -1.68
N VAL A 419 -14.57 17.62 -2.61
CA VAL A 419 -13.97 18.96 -2.53
C VAL A 419 -14.31 19.79 -3.75
N ALA A 420 -14.58 21.06 -3.57
CA ALA A 420 -14.52 22.05 -4.63
C ALA A 420 -13.12 22.66 -4.65
N TYR A 421 -12.64 23.05 -5.82
CA TYR A 421 -11.35 23.72 -5.98
C TYR A 421 -11.42 24.87 -6.96
N ARG A 422 -10.52 25.86 -6.78
CA ARG A 422 -10.32 26.98 -7.69
C ARG A 422 -8.83 27.33 -7.74
N SER A 423 -8.34 27.67 -8.93
CA SER A 423 -6.97 28.17 -9.09
C SER A 423 -6.73 29.39 -8.22
N ARG A 424 -5.59 29.44 -7.62
CA ARG A 424 -5.11 30.60 -6.86
C ARG A 424 -4.69 31.68 -7.84
N SER A 425 -5.12 32.90 -7.56
CA SER A 425 -4.70 34.12 -8.27
C SER A 425 -3.25 34.49 -8.00
#